data_b815d54c3633e5900d3268b1c2f0b9a9
#
_entry.id   b815d54c3633e5900d3268b1c2f0b9a9
#
_cell.length_a   1.000
_cell.length_b   1.000
_cell.length_c   1.000
_cell.angle_alpha   90.00
_cell.angle_beta   90.00
_cell.angle_gamma   90.00
#
_symmetry.space_group_name_H-M   'P 1'
#
loop_
_entity.id
_entity.type
_entity.pdbx_description
1 polymer ?
#
loop_
_entity_poly.entity_id
_entity_poly.type
_entity_poly.pdbx_seq_one_letter_code
_entity_poly.pdbx_strand_id
1 'polypeptide(L)'
;MDRLKEIAKNLDSKDELSIYRDKFVLPKNQIYLDGNSLGVLAKDVVDNVNYTIKEEWGNNLISSWNKSWIQLPRIISRKIADIIKSNEDEVYVGSSTSINLFKLLKSILEANRDIKNITTDSLNFPSDKYICEVIAKDFKIDFKFLDYGNDLKPDIEKLKEYISERKGIVVLSHVSFKSSFRYSVEDISKFCKDNNIIVIWDLSHSVGAIDIDMRSNG
;
A
#
# COMPACT_ATOMS: atom_id res chain seq x y z
N MET A 1 -15.81 33.61 8.97
CA MET A 1 -16.50 32.41 8.43
C MET A 1 -16.83 32.52 6.94
N ASP A 2 -17.30 33.67 6.48
CA ASP A 2 -17.73 33.84 5.06
C ASP A 2 -16.59 33.72 4.05
N ARG A 3 -15.39 34.25 4.36
CA ARG A 3 -14.21 34.11 3.49
C ARG A 3 -13.79 32.65 3.26
N LEU A 4 -13.86 31.79 4.30
CA LEU A 4 -13.53 30.37 4.18
C LEU A 4 -14.57 29.62 3.33
N LYS A 5 -15.85 29.98 3.46
CA LYS A 5 -16.92 29.42 2.64
C LYS A 5 -16.77 29.83 1.15
N GLU A 6 -16.35 31.05 0.91
CA GLU A 6 -16.10 31.54 -0.45
C GLU A 6 -14.91 30.82 -1.08
N ILE A 7 -13.81 30.63 -0.34
CA ILE A 7 -12.66 29.85 -0.78
C ILE A 7 -13.08 28.40 -1.10
N ALA A 8 -13.83 27.75 -0.22
CA ALA A 8 -14.31 26.39 -0.44
C ALA A 8 -15.16 26.29 -1.71
N LYS A 9 -16.13 27.18 -1.89
CA LYS A 9 -16.97 27.23 -3.11
C LYS A 9 -16.16 27.43 -4.39
N ASN A 10 -15.12 28.27 -4.33
CA ASN A 10 -14.25 28.50 -5.49
C ASN A 10 -13.40 27.27 -5.79
N LEU A 11 -12.92 26.54 -4.79
CA LEU A 11 -12.20 25.27 -4.96
C LEU A 11 -13.13 24.19 -5.55
N ASP A 12 -14.32 24.04 -4.97
CA ASP A 12 -15.33 23.07 -5.45
C ASP A 12 -15.72 23.31 -6.90
N SER A 13 -15.85 24.59 -7.32
CA SER A 13 -16.22 24.93 -8.70
C SER A 13 -15.13 24.64 -9.73
N LYS A 14 -13.89 24.43 -9.31
CA LYS A 14 -12.72 24.13 -10.13
C LYS A 14 -12.26 22.68 -10.00
N ASP A 15 -12.94 21.87 -9.19
CA ASP A 15 -12.58 20.48 -8.95
C ASP A 15 -12.92 19.61 -10.16
N GLU A 16 -11.90 19.27 -10.94
CA GLU A 16 -12.02 18.40 -12.11
C GLU A 16 -12.46 16.98 -11.75
N LEU A 17 -12.25 16.54 -10.51
CA LEU A 17 -12.65 15.23 -10.03
C LEU A 17 -14.12 15.16 -9.59
N SER A 18 -14.79 16.29 -9.49
CA SER A 18 -16.21 16.40 -9.07
C SER A 18 -17.14 15.48 -9.89
N ILE A 19 -16.84 15.29 -11.18
CA ILE A 19 -17.61 14.43 -12.11
C ILE A 19 -17.60 12.95 -11.71
N TYR A 20 -16.59 12.51 -10.94
CA TYR A 20 -16.49 11.12 -10.47
C TYR A 20 -17.34 10.85 -9.24
N ARG A 21 -17.78 11.89 -8.51
CA ARG A 21 -18.56 11.75 -7.28
C ARG A 21 -19.81 10.89 -7.48
N ASP A 22 -20.48 11.05 -8.61
CA ASP A 22 -21.71 10.34 -8.94
C ASP A 22 -21.49 8.86 -9.26
N LYS A 23 -20.23 8.42 -9.41
CA LYS A 23 -19.91 6.99 -9.58
C LYS A 23 -19.91 6.21 -8.27
N PHE A 24 -20.02 6.89 -7.13
CA PHE A 24 -19.97 6.28 -5.82
C PHE A 24 -21.31 6.39 -5.07
N VAL A 25 -21.54 5.44 -4.16
CA VAL A 25 -22.61 5.48 -3.17
C VAL A 25 -22.08 6.18 -1.93
N LEU A 26 -22.47 7.43 -1.75
CA LEU A 26 -22.00 8.24 -0.63
C LEU A 26 -23.00 8.20 0.53
N PRO A 27 -22.53 8.17 1.81
CA PRO A 27 -23.42 8.23 2.95
C PRO A 27 -24.17 9.56 2.99
N LYS A 28 -25.47 9.50 3.31
CA LYS A 28 -26.32 10.68 3.44
C LYS A 28 -26.02 11.39 4.77
N ASN A 29 -25.95 12.71 4.75
CA ASN A 29 -25.75 13.55 5.95
C ASN A 29 -24.46 13.25 6.74
N GLN A 30 -23.46 12.71 6.09
CA GLN A 30 -22.17 12.38 6.68
C GLN A 30 -21.03 12.83 5.77
N ILE A 31 -20.00 13.43 6.35
CA ILE A 31 -18.72 13.69 5.67
C ILE A 31 -17.83 12.49 5.98
N TYR A 32 -17.55 11.68 4.95
CA TYR A 32 -16.70 10.50 5.09
C TYR A 32 -15.31 10.80 4.55
N LEU A 33 -14.31 10.79 5.42
CA LEU A 33 -12.91 11.12 5.10
C LEU A 33 -11.93 9.95 5.39
N ASP A 34 -12.45 8.76 5.65
CA ASP A 34 -11.65 7.58 6.00
C ASP A 34 -11.63 6.53 4.87
N GLY A 35 -11.55 7.03 3.63
CA GLY A 35 -11.53 6.18 2.44
C GLY A 35 -10.29 5.27 2.32
N ASN A 36 -9.23 5.58 3.03
CA ASN A 36 -8.03 4.75 3.12
C ASN A 36 -8.21 3.53 4.04
N SER A 37 -9.09 3.58 5.03
CA SER A 37 -9.47 2.39 5.84
C SER A 37 -10.46 1.51 5.10
N LEU A 38 -11.52 2.13 4.53
CA LEU A 38 -12.51 1.47 3.68
C LEU A 38 -13.01 2.47 2.63
N GLY A 39 -12.74 2.21 1.37
CA GLY A 39 -13.24 3.04 0.28
C GLY A 39 -14.76 3.03 0.18
N VAL A 40 -15.34 4.13 -0.27
CA VAL A 40 -16.79 4.19 -0.56
C VAL A 40 -17.13 3.27 -1.72
N LEU A 41 -18.33 2.69 -1.70
CA LEU A 41 -18.80 1.73 -2.70
C LEU A 41 -18.92 2.40 -4.07
N ALA A 42 -18.19 1.90 -5.07
CA ALA A 42 -18.42 2.25 -6.46
C ALA A 42 -19.68 1.52 -7.00
N LYS A 43 -20.54 2.26 -7.70
CA LYS A 43 -21.82 1.69 -8.20
C LYS A 43 -21.63 0.50 -9.13
N ASP A 44 -20.64 0.58 -10.03
CA ASP A 44 -20.34 -0.50 -10.99
C ASP A 44 -19.88 -1.80 -10.32
N VAL A 45 -19.34 -1.72 -9.08
CA VAL A 45 -18.92 -2.91 -8.32
C VAL A 45 -20.10 -3.79 -7.97
N VAL A 46 -21.25 -3.21 -7.62
CA VAL A 46 -22.48 -3.96 -7.30
C VAL A 46 -22.93 -4.79 -8.49
N ASP A 47 -22.98 -4.17 -9.67
CA ASP A 47 -23.42 -4.83 -10.89
C ASP A 47 -22.46 -5.94 -11.32
N ASN A 48 -21.15 -5.67 -11.25
CA ASN A 48 -20.13 -6.67 -11.58
C ASN A 48 -20.14 -7.87 -10.63
N VAL A 49 -20.31 -7.65 -9.32
CA VAL A 49 -20.42 -8.75 -8.34
C VAL A 49 -21.69 -9.57 -8.59
N ASN A 50 -22.83 -8.91 -8.83
CA ASN A 50 -24.07 -9.59 -9.15
C ASN A 50 -23.98 -10.39 -10.45
N TYR A 51 -23.32 -9.85 -11.48
CA TYR A 51 -23.07 -10.57 -12.74
C TYR A 51 -22.18 -11.80 -12.50
N THR A 52 -21.09 -11.64 -11.75
CA THR A 52 -20.20 -12.76 -11.43
C THR A 52 -20.94 -13.89 -10.69
N ILE A 53 -21.79 -13.55 -9.73
CA ILE A 53 -22.56 -14.55 -8.97
C ILE A 53 -23.59 -15.24 -9.86
N LYS A 54 -24.39 -14.47 -10.60
CA LYS A 54 -25.54 -15.02 -11.35
C LYS A 54 -25.13 -15.70 -12.65
N GLU A 55 -24.28 -15.04 -13.43
CA GLU A 55 -23.93 -15.49 -14.77
C GLU A 55 -22.66 -16.34 -14.77
N GLU A 56 -21.57 -15.83 -14.22
CA GLU A 56 -20.31 -16.55 -14.30
C GLU A 56 -20.33 -17.79 -13.42
N TRP A 57 -20.76 -17.67 -12.17
CA TRP A 57 -20.87 -18.82 -11.27
C TRP A 57 -22.15 -19.59 -11.50
N GLY A 58 -23.32 -18.94 -11.41
CA GLY A 58 -24.63 -19.62 -11.46
C GLY A 58 -24.91 -20.34 -12.77
N ASN A 59 -24.69 -19.66 -13.90
CA ASN A 59 -25.04 -20.20 -15.23
C ASN A 59 -23.86 -20.88 -15.93
N ASN A 60 -22.66 -20.27 -15.88
CA ASN A 60 -21.52 -20.80 -16.62
C ASN A 60 -20.68 -21.81 -15.83
N LEU A 61 -20.79 -21.84 -14.50
CA LEU A 61 -20.05 -22.75 -13.62
C LEU A 61 -18.54 -22.78 -13.93
N ILE A 62 -17.95 -23.97 -14.00
CA ILE A 62 -16.51 -24.14 -14.24
C ILE A 62 -16.02 -23.56 -15.59
N SER A 63 -16.92 -23.40 -16.57
CA SER A 63 -16.53 -22.82 -17.86
C SER A 63 -16.08 -21.35 -17.74
N SER A 64 -16.51 -20.63 -16.71
CA SER A 64 -16.07 -19.26 -16.43
C SER A 64 -14.57 -19.17 -16.09
N TRP A 65 -14.00 -20.25 -15.57
CA TRP A 65 -12.55 -20.31 -15.34
C TRP A 65 -11.75 -19.99 -16.59
N ASN A 66 -12.07 -20.65 -17.70
CA ASN A 66 -11.34 -20.46 -18.95
C ASN A 66 -11.78 -19.21 -19.73
N LYS A 67 -12.97 -18.67 -19.46
CA LYS A 67 -13.49 -17.48 -20.15
C LYS A 67 -12.92 -16.18 -19.56
N SER A 68 -12.97 -16.04 -18.23
CA SER A 68 -12.66 -14.77 -17.56
C SER A 68 -11.72 -14.93 -16.36
N TRP A 69 -11.98 -15.87 -15.45
CA TRP A 69 -11.35 -15.88 -14.13
C TRP A 69 -9.84 -16.10 -14.17
N ILE A 70 -9.35 -16.99 -15.06
CA ILE A 70 -7.90 -17.25 -15.14
C ILE A 70 -7.10 -16.03 -15.63
N GLN A 71 -7.73 -15.14 -16.40
CA GLN A 71 -7.09 -13.94 -16.93
C GLN A 71 -7.22 -12.73 -16.00
N LEU A 72 -8.16 -12.77 -15.04
CA LEU A 72 -8.48 -11.63 -14.19
C LEU A 72 -7.27 -11.11 -13.39
N PRO A 73 -6.45 -11.97 -12.74
CA PRO A 73 -5.26 -11.49 -12.03
C PRO A 73 -4.32 -10.69 -12.94
N ARG A 74 -4.07 -11.16 -14.17
CA ARG A 74 -3.19 -10.47 -15.12
C ARG A 74 -3.77 -9.12 -15.58
N ILE A 75 -5.08 -9.07 -15.83
CA ILE A 75 -5.77 -7.83 -16.20
C ILE A 75 -5.64 -6.78 -15.07
N ILE A 76 -5.80 -7.21 -13.83
CA ILE A 76 -5.68 -6.34 -12.66
C ILE A 76 -4.21 -5.93 -12.45
N SER A 77 -3.26 -6.86 -12.57
CA SER A 77 -1.82 -6.57 -12.45
C SER A 77 -1.39 -5.46 -13.41
N ARG A 78 -1.84 -5.51 -14.67
CA ARG A 78 -1.55 -4.46 -15.66
C ARG A 78 -2.08 -3.09 -15.19
N LYS A 79 -3.33 -3.01 -14.72
CA LYS A 79 -3.92 -1.76 -14.23
C LYS A 79 -3.18 -1.20 -13.01
N ILE A 80 -2.73 -2.07 -12.11
CA ILE A 80 -1.93 -1.65 -10.94
C ILE A 80 -0.54 -1.21 -11.39
N ALA A 81 0.09 -1.93 -12.31
CA ALA A 81 1.38 -1.58 -12.87
C ALA A 81 1.38 -0.17 -13.51
N ASP A 82 0.31 0.17 -14.24
CA ASP A 82 0.14 1.52 -14.81
C ASP A 82 0.07 2.60 -13.72
N ILE A 83 -0.61 2.31 -12.58
CA ILE A 83 -0.75 3.27 -11.46
C ILE A 83 0.58 3.52 -10.75
N ILE A 84 1.40 2.46 -10.56
CA ILE A 84 2.66 2.54 -9.82
C ILE A 84 3.89 2.62 -10.73
N LYS A 85 3.69 2.71 -12.05
CA LYS A 85 4.73 2.79 -13.08
C LYS A 85 5.74 1.62 -12.99
N SER A 86 5.23 0.39 -12.86
CA SER A 86 6.02 -0.85 -12.91
C SER A 86 5.69 -1.67 -14.17
N ASN A 87 6.28 -2.86 -14.31
CA ASN A 87 5.91 -3.82 -15.36
C ASN A 87 4.77 -4.74 -14.86
N GLU A 88 3.93 -5.25 -15.77
CA GLU A 88 2.79 -6.10 -15.40
C GLU A 88 3.21 -7.43 -14.75
N ASP A 89 4.38 -7.94 -15.07
CA ASP A 89 4.96 -9.18 -14.53
C ASP A 89 5.63 -9.00 -13.16
N GLU A 90 5.81 -7.75 -12.72
CA GLU A 90 6.29 -7.40 -11.38
C GLU A 90 5.15 -7.24 -10.36
N VAL A 91 3.89 -7.31 -10.81
CA VAL A 91 2.72 -7.12 -9.95
C VAL A 91 2.00 -8.43 -9.71
N TYR A 92 1.96 -8.85 -8.45
CA TYR A 92 1.16 -9.99 -7.98
C TYR A 92 -0.10 -9.51 -7.29
N VAL A 93 -1.25 -9.98 -7.75
CA VAL A 93 -2.55 -9.72 -7.12
C VAL A 93 -2.93 -10.91 -6.24
N GLY A 94 -3.05 -10.68 -4.98
CA GLY A 94 -3.35 -11.74 -4.00
C GLY A 94 -4.06 -11.20 -2.76
N SER A 95 -4.20 -12.04 -1.79
CA SER A 95 -4.95 -12.02 -0.55
C SER A 95 -5.16 -10.64 0.13
N SER A 96 -4.42 -10.36 1.19
CA SER A 96 -4.46 -9.09 1.92
C SER A 96 -3.06 -8.52 2.06
N THR A 97 -2.94 -7.25 2.46
CA THR A 97 -1.65 -6.61 2.74
C THR A 97 -0.80 -7.45 3.68
N SER A 98 -1.35 -7.90 4.81
CA SER A 98 -0.62 -8.72 5.79
C SER A 98 -0.14 -10.05 5.21
N ILE A 99 -0.98 -10.77 4.44
CA ILE A 99 -0.59 -12.04 3.82
C ILE A 99 0.45 -11.81 2.72
N ASN A 100 0.34 -10.74 1.95
CA ASN A 100 1.32 -10.41 0.92
C ASN A 100 2.65 -10.01 1.53
N LEU A 101 2.66 -9.20 2.60
CA LEU A 101 3.88 -8.87 3.35
C LEU A 101 4.54 -10.13 3.93
N PHE A 102 3.75 -11.04 4.52
CA PHE A 102 4.24 -12.32 5.01
C PHE A 102 4.94 -13.11 3.89
N LYS A 103 4.30 -13.23 2.72
CA LYS A 103 4.88 -13.95 1.57
C LYS A 103 6.17 -13.30 1.08
N LEU A 104 6.20 -11.96 0.97
CA LEU A 104 7.39 -11.22 0.55
C LEU A 104 8.55 -11.43 1.50
N LEU A 105 8.35 -11.18 2.79
CA LEU A 105 9.39 -11.35 3.81
C LEU A 105 9.93 -12.78 3.83
N LYS A 106 9.04 -13.77 3.80
CA LYS A 106 9.44 -15.18 3.76
C LYS A 106 10.27 -15.49 2.53
N SER A 107 9.83 -15.07 1.35
CA SER A 107 10.55 -15.32 0.09
C SER A 107 11.92 -14.65 0.05
N ILE A 108 12.01 -13.40 0.50
CA ILE A 108 13.28 -12.66 0.58
C ILE A 108 14.26 -13.37 1.52
N LEU A 109 13.81 -13.78 2.70
CA LEU A 109 14.66 -14.44 3.69
C LEU A 109 15.05 -15.86 3.29
N GLU A 110 14.21 -16.57 2.56
CA GLU A 110 14.57 -17.89 2.00
C GLU A 110 15.64 -17.77 0.92
N ALA A 111 15.57 -16.73 0.09
CA ALA A 111 16.55 -16.46 -0.95
C ALA A 111 17.86 -15.84 -0.42
N ASN A 112 17.82 -15.15 0.72
CA ASN A 112 18.93 -14.37 1.27
C ASN A 112 19.19 -14.77 2.74
N ARG A 113 19.80 -15.93 2.96
CA ARG A 113 20.04 -16.50 4.30
C ARG A 113 21.02 -15.69 5.17
N ASP A 114 21.74 -14.76 4.59
CA ASP A 114 22.68 -13.88 5.30
C ASP A 114 22.00 -12.72 6.01
N ILE A 115 20.75 -12.42 5.69
CA ILE A 115 19.97 -11.39 6.36
C ILE A 115 19.70 -11.82 7.81
N LYS A 116 20.02 -10.92 8.74
CA LYS A 116 19.89 -11.16 10.19
C LYS A 116 18.93 -10.21 10.89
N ASN A 117 18.39 -9.22 10.18
CA ASN A 117 17.54 -8.21 10.79
C ASN A 117 16.35 -7.86 9.89
N ILE A 118 15.19 -7.64 10.53
CA ILE A 118 14.07 -6.88 9.99
C ILE A 118 13.91 -5.63 10.85
N THR A 119 13.84 -4.48 10.21
CA THR A 119 13.72 -3.18 10.88
C THR A 119 12.49 -2.43 10.39
N THR A 120 11.85 -1.66 11.28
CA THR A 120 10.77 -0.74 10.95
C THR A 120 10.82 0.48 11.88
N ASP A 121 9.77 1.28 11.92
CA ASP A 121 9.61 2.37 12.90
C ASP A 121 8.30 2.30 13.69
N SER A 122 8.16 3.17 14.70
CA SER A 122 6.98 3.21 15.57
C SER A 122 5.74 3.75 14.88
N LEU A 123 5.89 4.41 13.72
CA LEU A 123 4.79 5.01 12.94
C LEU A 123 4.27 4.06 11.86
N ASN A 124 4.92 2.92 11.64
CA ASN A 124 4.42 1.91 10.71
C ASN A 124 3.13 1.27 11.22
N PHE A 125 2.32 0.75 10.30
CA PHE A 125 1.02 0.18 10.63
C PHE A 125 1.17 -1.04 11.56
N PRO A 126 0.28 -1.21 12.57
CA PRO A 126 0.44 -2.26 13.57
C PRO A 126 0.52 -3.68 12.99
N SER A 127 -0.30 -4.01 11.98
CA SER A 127 -0.29 -5.34 11.37
C SER A 127 1.05 -5.69 10.72
N ASP A 128 1.73 -4.70 10.12
CA ASP A 128 3.03 -4.90 9.49
C ASP A 128 4.10 -5.23 10.52
N LYS A 129 4.07 -4.52 11.67
CA LYS A 129 4.97 -4.82 12.79
C LYS A 129 4.75 -6.24 13.32
N TYR A 130 3.51 -6.68 13.47
CA TYR A 130 3.20 -8.05 13.92
C TYR A 130 3.71 -9.11 12.92
N ILE A 131 3.54 -8.88 11.63
CA ILE A 131 4.06 -9.80 10.60
C ILE A 131 5.59 -9.83 10.61
N CYS A 132 6.24 -8.68 10.70
CA CYS A 132 7.70 -8.59 10.80
C CYS A 132 8.23 -9.35 12.02
N GLU A 133 7.61 -9.17 13.18
CA GLU A 133 7.99 -9.84 14.43
C GLU A 133 7.85 -11.36 14.34
N VAL A 134 6.72 -11.85 13.81
CA VAL A 134 6.46 -13.28 13.66
C VAL A 134 7.47 -13.92 12.70
N ILE A 135 7.70 -13.30 11.55
CA ILE A 135 8.66 -13.79 10.55
C ILE A 135 10.08 -13.79 11.12
N ALA A 136 10.49 -12.73 11.80
CA ALA A 136 11.82 -12.66 12.41
C ALA A 136 12.03 -13.79 13.44
N LYS A 137 11.00 -14.08 14.25
CA LYS A 137 11.03 -15.20 15.19
C LYS A 137 11.16 -16.56 14.48
N ASP A 138 10.40 -16.79 13.41
CA ASP A 138 10.44 -18.06 12.66
C ASP A 138 11.81 -18.30 12.00
N PHE A 139 12.43 -17.22 11.50
CA PHE A 139 13.76 -17.30 10.88
C PHE A 139 14.91 -17.16 11.89
N LYS A 140 14.62 -16.94 13.18
CA LYS A 140 15.61 -16.74 14.27
C LYS A 140 16.57 -15.57 13.97
N ILE A 141 16.00 -14.46 13.50
CA ILE A 141 16.70 -13.21 13.24
C ILE A 141 16.12 -12.09 14.11
N ASP A 142 16.81 -10.96 14.19
CA ASP A 142 16.37 -9.84 15.01
C ASP A 142 15.23 -9.06 14.35
N PHE A 143 14.26 -8.63 15.16
CA PHE A 143 13.26 -7.63 14.81
C PHE A 143 13.41 -6.42 15.73
N LYS A 144 13.54 -5.26 15.16
CA LYS A 144 13.68 -3.98 15.89
C LYS A 144 12.87 -2.90 15.19
N PHE A 145 12.44 -1.91 15.95
CA PHE A 145 11.87 -0.69 15.38
C PHE A 145 12.46 0.56 16.04
N LEU A 146 12.62 1.62 15.25
CA LEU A 146 12.98 2.93 15.74
C LEU A 146 11.76 3.56 16.39
N ASP A 147 11.88 3.85 17.69
CA ASP A 147 10.80 4.51 18.43
C ASP A 147 11.01 6.03 18.43
N TYR A 148 10.00 6.75 17.95
CA TYR A 148 9.95 8.21 17.98
C TYR A 148 9.22 8.75 19.24
N GLY A 149 8.78 7.87 20.15
CA GLY A 149 8.02 8.23 21.34
C GLY A 149 6.68 8.86 20.97
N ASN A 150 6.42 10.07 21.47
CA ASN A 150 5.19 10.82 21.18
C ASN A 150 5.33 11.71 19.92
N ASP A 151 6.47 11.72 19.26
CA ASP A 151 6.65 12.50 18.04
C ASP A 151 5.99 11.76 16.87
N LEU A 152 5.13 12.48 16.16
CA LEU A 152 4.42 11.99 14.98
C LEU A 152 5.16 12.32 13.67
N LYS A 153 6.30 13.01 13.77
CA LYS A 153 7.15 13.35 12.63
C LYS A 153 8.46 12.59 12.73
N PRO A 154 8.76 11.69 11.77
CA PRO A 154 10.03 10.98 11.74
C PRO A 154 11.24 11.91 11.62
N ASP A 155 12.32 11.57 12.32
CA ASP A 155 13.64 12.09 12.05
C ASP A 155 14.31 11.19 11.01
N ILE A 156 14.47 11.70 9.78
CA ILE A 156 14.92 10.91 8.64
C ILE A 156 16.41 10.56 8.77
N GLU A 157 17.24 11.45 9.28
CA GLU A 157 18.66 11.17 9.46
C GLU A 157 18.88 10.10 10.55
N LYS A 158 18.14 10.20 11.64
CA LYS A 158 18.12 9.17 12.68
C LYS A 158 17.60 7.83 12.15
N LEU A 159 16.61 7.84 11.28
CA LEU A 159 16.13 6.62 10.63
C LEU A 159 17.21 5.98 9.76
N LYS A 160 17.87 6.76 8.91
CA LYS A 160 18.96 6.29 8.04
C LYS A 160 20.12 5.71 8.85
N GLU A 161 20.54 6.39 9.89
CA GLU A 161 21.56 5.89 10.83
C GLU A 161 21.14 4.55 11.43
N TYR A 162 19.92 4.49 11.97
CA TYR A 162 19.38 3.30 12.63
C TYR A 162 19.30 2.08 11.70
N ILE A 163 18.87 2.24 10.44
CA ILE A 163 18.81 1.15 9.47
C ILE A 163 20.18 0.75 8.92
N SER A 164 21.12 1.69 8.78
CA SER A 164 22.48 1.42 8.30
C SER A 164 23.30 0.59 9.27
N GLU A 165 23.14 0.80 10.57
CA GLU A 165 23.79 0.01 11.61
C GLU A 165 23.34 -1.45 11.61
N ARG A 166 22.07 -1.69 11.23
CA ARG A 166 21.44 -3.02 11.31
C ARG A 166 21.50 -3.80 10.02
N LYS A 167 21.38 -3.10 8.89
CA LYS A 167 21.27 -3.70 7.56
C LYS A 167 20.11 -4.71 7.48
N GLY A 168 19.99 -5.44 6.37
CA GLY A 168 18.96 -6.45 6.20
C GLY A 168 17.72 -5.92 5.50
N ILE A 169 16.53 -6.09 6.08
CA ILE A 169 15.25 -5.64 5.51
C ILE A 169 14.70 -4.49 6.35
N VAL A 170 14.25 -3.44 5.68
CA VAL A 170 13.45 -2.38 6.29
C VAL A 170 12.05 -2.37 5.71
N VAL A 171 11.02 -2.27 6.56
CA VAL A 171 9.61 -2.22 6.17
C VAL A 171 9.03 -0.90 6.65
N LEU A 172 8.53 -0.08 5.74
CA LEU A 172 8.01 1.26 6.05
C LEU A 172 6.67 1.51 5.35
N SER A 173 5.74 2.17 6.05
CA SER A 173 4.58 2.77 5.38
C SER A 173 5.00 4.06 4.70
N HIS A 174 4.74 4.21 3.40
CA HIS A 174 5.05 5.43 2.65
C HIS A 174 4.39 6.67 3.26
N VAL A 175 3.15 6.52 3.73
CA VAL A 175 2.41 7.56 4.44
C VAL A 175 1.95 7.01 5.78
N SER A 176 2.36 7.65 6.88
CA SER A 176 1.97 7.26 8.23
C SER A 176 0.47 7.44 8.46
N PHE A 177 -0.19 6.41 8.94
CA PHE A 177 -1.62 6.44 9.27
C PHE A 177 -1.96 7.38 10.44
N LYS A 178 -0.98 7.67 11.30
CA LYS A 178 -1.18 8.53 12.48
C LYS A 178 -1.04 10.01 12.17
N SER A 179 -0.04 10.37 11.35
CA SER A 179 0.36 11.77 11.16
C SER A 179 0.22 12.27 9.74
N SER A 180 -0.10 11.38 8.80
CA SER A 180 -0.04 11.66 7.34
C SER A 180 1.36 12.10 6.88
N PHE A 181 2.40 11.89 7.69
CA PHE A 181 3.76 12.14 7.26
C PHE A 181 4.10 11.25 6.09
N ARG A 182 4.63 11.85 5.03
CA ARG A 182 5.05 11.15 3.82
C ARG A 182 6.57 11.04 3.77
N TYR A 183 7.07 9.81 3.73
CA TYR A 183 8.48 9.55 3.45
C TYR A 183 8.80 9.84 1.98
N SER A 184 10.04 10.22 1.69
CA SER A 184 10.56 10.22 0.32
C SER A 184 10.93 8.79 -0.07
N VAL A 185 10.12 8.16 -0.92
CA VAL A 185 10.41 6.81 -1.44
C VAL A 185 11.74 6.84 -2.19
N GLU A 186 11.96 7.85 -3.03
CA GLU A 186 13.19 8.02 -3.81
C GLU A 186 14.44 8.08 -2.91
N ASP A 187 14.46 8.99 -1.92
CA ASP A 187 15.64 9.21 -1.08
C ASP A 187 15.96 7.99 -0.22
N ILE A 188 14.92 7.37 0.37
CA ILE A 188 15.13 6.22 1.25
C ILE A 188 15.46 4.97 0.44
N SER A 189 14.79 4.72 -0.69
CA SER A 189 15.11 3.58 -1.55
C SER A 189 16.53 3.69 -2.09
N LYS A 190 16.94 4.88 -2.54
CA LYS A 190 18.34 5.13 -2.97
C LYS A 190 19.31 4.86 -1.83
N PHE A 191 19.06 5.40 -0.63
CA PHE A 191 19.91 5.17 0.54
C PHE A 191 20.02 3.68 0.88
N CYS A 192 18.92 2.95 0.86
CA CYS A 192 18.89 1.51 1.13
C CYS A 192 19.70 0.73 0.08
N LYS A 193 19.51 1.06 -1.20
CA LYS A 193 20.25 0.45 -2.31
C LYS A 193 21.76 0.67 -2.19
N ASP A 194 22.19 1.90 -1.93
CA ASP A 194 23.61 2.27 -1.77
C ASP A 194 24.27 1.56 -0.55
N ASN A 195 23.46 1.10 0.41
CA ASN A 195 23.93 0.40 1.62
C ASN A 195 23.65 -1.12 1.63
N ASN A 196 23.17 -1.70 0.51
CA ASN A 196 22.77 -3.11 0.38
C ASN A 196 21.69 -3.51 1.41
N ILE A 197 20.67 -2.67 1.57
CA ILE A 197 19.52 -2.86 2.44
C ILE A 197 18.29 -3.04 1.54
N ILE A 198 17.46 -4.04 1.81
CA ILE A 198 16.20 -4.25 1.10
C ILE A 198 15.11 -3.42 1.76
N VAL A 199 14.44 -2.56 1.01
CA VAL A 199 13.28 -1.80 1.50
C VAL A 199 11.99 -2.38 0.95
N ILE A 200 11.00 -2.55 1.84
CA ILE A 200 9.62 -2.89 1.49
C ILE A 200 8.74 -1.71 1.87
N TRP A 201 8.00 -1.19 0.89
CA TRP A 201 7.07 -0.09 1.10
C TRP A 201 5.64 -0.59 1.21
N ASP A 202 4.96 -0.26 2.31
CA ASP A 202 3.50 -0.31 2.35
C ASP A 202 2.94 0.98 1.75
N LEU A 203 2.24 0.85 0.62
CA LEU A 203 1.65 1.94 -0.13
C LEU A 203 0.14 2.11 0.14
N SER A 204 -0.41 1.44 1.15
CA SER A 204 -1.86 1.40 1.42
C SER A 204 -2.48 2.80 1.57
N HIS A 205 -1.72 3.79 2.04
CA HIS A 205 -2.21 5.16 2.24
C HIS A 205 -1.74 6.14 1.16
N SER A 206 -1.14 5.67 0.08
CA SER A 206 -0.55 6.54 -0.94
C SER A 206 -0.89 6.15 -2.37
N VAL A 207 -1.00 4.85 -2.67
CA VAL A 207 -1.26 4.37 -4.03
C VAL A 207 -2.60 4.91 -4.56
N GLY A 208 -2.56 5.46 -5.77
CA GLY A 208 -3.72 6.11 -6.39
C GLY A 208 -4.01 7.55 -5.91
N ALA A 209 -3.42 7.99 -4.79
CA ALA A 209 -3.55 9.36 -4.27
C ALA A 209 -2.29 10.21 -4.53
N ILE A 210 -1.14 9.56 -4.64
CA ILE A 210 0.16 10.20 -4.87
C ILE A 210 0.76 9.56 -6.12
N ASP A 211 1.40 10.36 -6.96
CA ASP A 211 2.18 9.84 -8.10
C ASP A 211 3.39 9.08 -7.57
N ILE A 212 3.47 7.79 -7.89
CA ILE A 212 4.52 6.87 -7.43
C ILE A 212 5.15 6.28 -8.68
N ASP A 213 6.49 6.27 -8.72
CA ASP A 213 7.27 5.63 -9.79
C ASP A 213 8.14 4.53 -9.17
N MET A 214 7.63 3.29 -9.19
CA MET A 214 8.36 2.13 -8.66
C MET A 214 9.48 1.66 -9.59
N ARG A 215 9.45 2.01 -10.88
CA ARG A 215 10.50 1.63 -11.84
C ARG A 215 11.79 2.40 -11.60
N SER A 216 11.68 3.70 -11.29
CA SER A 216 12.85 4.54 -11.01
C SER A 216 13.35 4.42 -9.58
N ASN A 217 12.51 3.91 -8.65
CA ASN A 217 12.79 3.83 -7.22
C ASN A 217 13.00 2.39 -6.70
N GLY A 218 12.96 1.40 -7.57
CA GLY A 218 13.14 -0.02 -7.23
C GLY A 218 14.57 -0.52 -7.30
#